data_2c4aad8c62b9bb1ec1ad822251a1ab5b
#
_entry.id   2c4aad8c62b9bb1ec1ad822251a1ab5b
#
_cell.length_a   1.000
_cell.length_b   1.000
_cell.length_c   1.000
_cell.angle_alpha   90.00
_cell.angle_beta   90.00
_cell.angle_gamma   90.00
#
_symmetry.space_group_name_H-M   'P 1'
#
loop_
_entity.id
_entity.type
_entity.pdbx_description
1 polymer ?
#
loop_
_entity_poly.entity_id
_entity_poly.type
_entity_poly.pdbx_seq_one_letter_code
_entity_poly.pdbx_strand_id
1 'polypeptide(L)'
;MINLEKEIHNDDFVPSSGRGNEIQLYEGKIIDHTYNASPHTMISTATKYDPKETILILGDMAELGDTEDKLHLLTLNELKEYQIFITGKIFKKVFSKADSKKLTYFQGITDFPKDIFVKLLKEGKNLYFKGSRSSKMENYIEALIND
;
A
#
# COMPACT_ATOMS: atom_id res chain seq x y z
N MET A 1 0.86 6.07 -21.39
CA MET A 1 0.22 6.23 -21.63
C MET A 1 0.08 6.44 -21.32
N ILE A 2 0.34 6.01 -21.50
CA ILE A 2 -0.02 6.08 -21.64
C ILE A 2 0.05 6.11 -21.33
N ASN A 3 0.51 5.97 -21.65
CA ASN A 3 0.18 6.05 -21.74
C ASN A 3 0.40 5.97 -21.51
N LEU A 4 0.81 5.74 -21.76
CA LEU A 4 0.62 5.92 -21.79
C LEU A 4 0.82 5.81 -21.61
N GLU A 5 1.14 5.47 -21.81
CA GLU A 5 0.84 5.68 -21.83
C GLU A 5 1.05 5.48 -21.83
N LYS A 6 1.46 5.14 -21.92
CA LYS A 6 1.32 5.18 -22.04
C LYS A 6 1.74 5.14 -22.19
N GLU A 7 2.27 4.81 -22.34
CA GLU A 7 2.40 4.86 -22.62
C GLU A 7 3.18 4.56 -22.82
N ILE A 8 3.88 4.15 -22.84
CA ILE A 8 4.45 3.96 -23.15
C ILE A 8 5.17 3.51 -23.50
N HIS A 9 5.87 3.01 -23.63
CA HIS A 9 6.31 2.58 -24.00
C HIS A 9 7.09 2.04 -24.23
N ASN A 10 7.55 1.58 -24.45
CA ASN A 10 8.04 0.99 -24.50
C ASN A 10 8.48 0.59 -24.46
N ASP A 11 8.91 -0.44 -25.22
CA ASP A 11 9.45 -0.66 -24.82
C ASP A 11 9.87 -0.10 -24.36
N ASP A 12 9.96 0.03 -24.91
CA ASP A 12 10.53 1.00 -24.29
C ASP A 12 10.62 0.93 -22.86
N PHE A 13 10.93 1.89 -22.13
CA PHE A 13 11.04 1.66 -20.72
C PHE A 13 9.70 1.84 -20.03
N VAL A 14 9.17 0.75 -19.50
CA VAL A 14 7.99 0.76 -18.66
C VAL A 14 8.43 0.28 -17.28
N PRO A 15 8.18 1.02 -16.19
CA PRO A 15 8.54 0.53 -14.85
C PRO A 15 7.92 -0.83 -14.61
N SER A 16 8.66 -1.72 -13.97
CA SER A 16 8.13 -3.02 -13.61
C SER A 16 6.93 -2.85 -12.68
N SER A 17 5.91 -3.68 -12.88
CA SER A 17 4.73 -3.69 -12.04
C SER A 17 5.13 -3.84 -10.57
N GLY A 18 4.52 -3.04 -9.70
CA GLY A 18 4.77 -3.13 -8.27
C GLY A 18 5.99 -2.37 -7.77
N ARG A 19 6.67 -1.62 -8.63
CA ARG A 19 7.91 -0.93 -8.26
C ARG A 19 7.80 0.59 -8.33
N GLY A 20 6.64 1.12 -7.95
CA GLY A 20 6.46 2.56 -7.82
C GLY A 20 5.69 3.20 -8.95
N ASN A 21 5.08 2.42 -9.83
CA ASN A 21 4.27 2.99 -10.90
C ASN A 21 2.98 3.57 -10.32
N GLU A 22 2.50 4.63 -10.96
CA GLU A 22 1.29 5.32 -10.54
C GLU A 22 0.20 5.12 -11.59
N ILE A 23 -1.00 4.80 -11.11
CA ILE A 23 -2.14 4.50 -11.97
C ILE A 23 -3.25 5.49 -11.64
N GLN A 24 -3.60 6.33 -12.61
CA GLN A 24 -4.71 7.27 -12.43
C GLN A 24 -6.02 6.51 -12.40
N LEU A 25 -6.85 6.74 -11.38
CA LEU A 25 -8.14 6.10 -11.25
C LEU A 25 -9.09 7.06 -10.56
N TYR A 26 -10.22 7.37 -11.22
CA TYR A 26 -11.12 8.44 -10.79
C TYR A 26 -10.31 9.76 -10.67
N GLU A 27 -10.51 10.52 -9.60
CA GLU A 27 -9.79 11.78 -9.39
C GLU A 27 -8.49 11.60 -8.61
N GLY A 28 -8.20 10.37 -8.17
CA GLY A 28 -6.99 10.06 -7.42
C GLY A 28 -6.06 9.16 -8.20
N LYS A 29 -5.13 8.55 -7.48
CA LYS A 29 -4.23 7.60 -8.13
C LYS A 29 -3.84 6.48 -7.17
N ILE A 30 -3.52 5.33 -7.75
CA ILE A 30 -2.97 4.19 -7.04
C ILE A 30 -1.46 4.22 -7.22
N ILE A 31 -0.75 4.10 -6.11
CA ILE A 31 0.72 4.05 -6.10
C ILE A 31 1.09 2.61 -5.80
N ASP A 32 1.65 1.94 -6.80
CA ASP A 32 1.87 0.50 -6.77
C ASP A 32 3.31 0.17 -6.38
N HIS A 33 3.52 -0.17 -5.10
CA HIS A 33 4.78 -0.67 -4.58
C HIS A 33 4.66 -2.13 -4.12
N THR A 34 3.86 -2.91 -4.83
CA THR A 34 3.47 -4.26 -4.38
C THR A 34 4.52 -5.33 -4.65
N TYR A 35 5.64 -5.00 -5.31
CA TYR A 35 6.63 -6.02 -5.65
C TYR A 35 7.25 -6.66 -4.42
N ASN A 36 7.64 -5.87 -3.43
CA ASN A 36 8.23 -6.38 -2.21
C ASN A 36 8.23 -5.30 -1.13
N ALA A 37 8.60 -5.70 0.10
CA ALA A 37 8.60 -4.75 1.21
C ALA A 37 9.64 -5.14 2.26
N SER A 38 10.30 -4.12 2.79
CA SER A 38 11.11 -4.20 4.00
C SER A 38 10.76 -2.97 4.84
N PRO A 39 11.10 -2.94 6.13
CA PRO A 39 10.82 -1.75 6.95
C PRO A 39 11.42 -0.49 6.33
N HIS A 40 12.67 -0.56 5.88
CA HIS A 40 13.34 0.59 5.29
C HIS A 40 12.64 1.09 4.02
N THR A 41 12.32 0.20 3.08
CA THR A 41 11.71 0.60 1.82
C THR A 41 10.28 1.06 2.02
N MET A 42 9.56 0.46 2.98
CA MET A 42 8.20 0.86 3.26
C MET A 42 8.17 2.29 3.80
N ILE A 43 9.05 2.61 4.74
CA ILE A 43 9.12 3.95 5.31
C ILE A 43 9.62 4.96 4.28
N SER A 44 10.73 4.64 3.59
CA SER A 44 11.35 5.60 2.68
C SER A 44 10.51 5.91 1.45
N THR A 45 9.76 4.94 0.93
CA THR A 45 8.92 5.20 -0.24
C THR A 45 7.59 5.84 0.14
N ALA A 46 7.00 5.46 1.29
CA ALA A 46 5.74 6.07 1.73
C ALA A 46 5.93 7.54 2.09
N THR A 47 7.04 7.88 2.74
CA THR A 47 7.24 9.24 3.22
C THR A 47 7.54 10.24 2.10
N LYS A 48 7.65 9.78 0.86
CA LYS A 48 7.69 10.70 -0.29
C LYS A 48 6.35 11.35 -0.59
N TYR A 49 5.28 10.85 0.01
CA TYR A 49 3.92 11.32 -0.27
C TYR A 49 3.35 12.04 0.95
N ASP A 50 2.50 13.01 0.69
CA ASP A 50 1.89 13.84 1.75
C ASP A 50 0.87 13.01 2.53
N PRO A 51 1.01 12.93 3.88
CA PRO A 51 0.04 12.21 4.70
C PRO A 51 -1.40 12.71 4.57
N LYS A 52 -1.56 13.98 4.23
CA LYS A 52 -2.90 14.56 4.07
C LYS A 52 -3.59 14.08 2.81
N GLU A 53 -2.82 13.65 1.81
CA GLU A 53 -3.36 13.25 0.51
C GLU A 53 -3.24 11.76 0.25
N THR A 54 -2.61 11.00 1.14
CA THR A 54 -2.24 9.61 0.84
C THR A 54 -2.67 8.67 1.96
N ILE A 55 -3.34 7.60 1.57
CA ILE A 55 -3.72 6.52 2.47
C ILE A 55 -2.80 5.33 2.17
N LEU A 56 -2.24 4.73 3.22
CA LEU A 56 -1.36 3.58 3.06
C LEU A 56 -2.14 2.29 3.26
N ILE A 57 -1.96 1.34 2.36
CA ILE A 57 -2.53 -0.01 2.48
C ILE A 57 -1.35 -0.97 2.47
N LEU A 58 -1.09 -1.57 3.63
CA LEU A 58 0.15 -2.30 3.88
C LEU A 58 -0.12 -3.76 4.21
N GLY A 59 0.66 -4.65 3.59
CA GLY A 59 0.66 -6.07 3.92
C GLY A 59 1.92 -6.45 4.66
N ASP A 60 1.94 -7.65 5.22
CA ASP A 60 3.07 -8.14 6.00
C ASP A 60 4.37 -8.08 5.21
N MET A 61 5.45 -7.83 5.94
CA MET A 61 6.82 -7.93 5.43
C MET A 61 7.37 -9.31 5.76
N ALA A 62 8.19 -9.86 4.86
CA ALA A 62 8.70 -11.22 5.00
C ALA A 62 10.17 -11.22 5.41
N GLU A 63 10.64 -12.39 5.85
CA GLU A 63 12.06 -12.68 6.06
C GLU A 63 12.73 -11.80 7.13
N LEU A 64 11.96 -11.42 8.15
CA LEU A 64 12.48 -10.61 9.25
C LEU A 64 12.87 -11.43 10.48
N GLY A 65 12.63 -12.74 10.44
CA GLY A 65 13.02 -13.65 11.52
C GLY A 65 12.36 -13.29 12.84
N ASP A 66 13.12 -13.41 13.94
CA ASP A 66 12.60 -13.17 15.28
C ASP A 66 12.23 -11.71 15.52
N THR A 67 12.66 -10.80 14.68
CA THR A 67 12.37 -9.38 14.84
C THR A 67 11.11 -8.94 14.10
N GLU A 68 10.37 -9.87 13.51
CA GLU A 68 9.24 -9.49 12.64
C GLU A 68 8.18 -8.66 13.36
N ASP A 69 7.80 -9.04 14.57
CA ASP A 69 6.78 -8.29 15.31
C ASP A 69 7.28 -6.88 15.63
N LYS A 70 8.51 -6.79 16.13
CA LYS A 70 9.12 -5.51 16.50
C LYS A 70 9.23 -4.58 15.31
N LEU A 71 9.66 -5.10 14.16
CA LEU A 71 9.87 -4.26 12.98
C LEU A 71 8.56 -3.85 12.33
N HIS A 72 7.53 -4.70 12.38
CA HIS A 72 6.20 -4.30 11.92
C HIS A 72 5.65 -3.17 12.77
N LEU A 73 5.78 -3.29 14.10
CA LEU A 73 5.32 -2.24 15.01
C LEU A 73 6.08 -0.93 14.81
N LEU A 74 7.40 -1.03 14.68
CA LEU A 74 8.24 0.13 14.41
C LEU A 74 7.80 0.85 13.14
N THR A 75 7.52 0.10 12.08
CA THR A 75 7.11 0.66 10.80
C THR A 75 5.81 1.45 10.95
N LEU A 76 4.83 0.87 11.65
CA LEU A 76 3.56 1.56 11.87
C LEU A 76 3.77 2.86 12.67
N ASN A 77 4.62 2.81 13.69
CA ASN A 77 4.86 3.99 14.53
C ASN A 77 5.58 5.09 13.76
N GLU A 78 6.50 4.71 12.86
CA GLU A 78 7.18 5.69 12.00
C GLU A 78 6.25 6.32 10.98
N LEU A 79 5.15 5.66 10.64
CA LEU A 79 4.19 6.14 9.66
C LEU A 79 2.89 6.64 10.31
N LYS A 80 2.91 6.97 11.59
CA LYS A 80 1.70 7.27 12.35
C LYS A 80 0.95 8.53 11.89
N GLU A 81 1.60 9.37 11.10
CA GLU A 81 0.93 10.55 10.54
C GLU A 81 -0.06 10.20 9.43
N TYR A 82 0.04 8.99 8.90
CA TYR A 82 -0.81 8.55 7.79
C TYR A 82 -2.04 7.81 8.29
N GLN A 83 -3.11 7.87 7.50
CA GLN A 83 -4.19 6.92 7.65
C GLN A 83 -3.71 5.61 7.03
N ILE A 84 -3.76 4.52 7.79
CA ILE A 84 -3.18 3.24 7.39
C ILE A 84 -4.22 2.13 7.52
N PHE A 85 -4.33 1.33 6.45
CA PHE A 85 -5.07 0.07 6.48
C PHE A 85 -4.05 -1.06 6.40
N ILE A 86 -4.13 -2.02 7.28
CA ILE A 86 -3.18 -3.14 7.33
C ILE A 86 -3.88 -4.47 7.18
N THR A 87 -3.18 -5.43 6.58
CA THR A 87 -3.64 -6.80 6.48
C THR A 87 -2.45 -7.74 6.69
N GLY A 88 -2.72 -8.96 7.11
CA GLY A 88 -1.69 -9.97 7.33
C GLY A 88 -1.57 -10.37 8.79
N LYS A 89 -0.99 -11.55 9.00
CA LYS A 89 -0.92 -12.17 10.33
C LYS A 89 -0.03 -11.39 11.30
N ILE A 90 1.07 -10.83 10.79
CA ILE A 90 2.03 -10.15 11.65
C ILE A 90 1.50 -8.79 12.04
N PHE A 91 0.98 -8.03 11.10
CA PHE A 91 0.35 -6.75 11.39
C PHE A 91 -0.82 -6.94 12.36
N LYS A 92 -1.58 -8.04 12.22
CA LYS A 92 -2.69 -8.32 13.13
C LYS A 92 -2.19 -8.46 14.57
N LYS A 93 -1.05 -9.12 14.78
CA LYS A 93 -0.50 -9.31 16.12
C LYS A 93 -0.11 -8.00 16.79
N VAL A 94 0.40 -7.03 16.02
CA VAL A 94 0.90 -5.79 16.60
C VAL A 94 -0.09 -4.63 16.51
N PHE A 95 -1.21 -4.85 15.86
CA PHE A 95 -2.23 -3.83 15.59
C PHE A 95 -2.61 -3.04 16.85
N SER A 96 -2.91 -3.74 17.96
CA SER A 96 -3.38 -3.07 19.19
C SER A 96 -2.28 -2.33 19.93
N LYS A 97 -1.01 -2.55 19.57
CA LYS A 97 0.13 -1.93 20.25
C LYS A 97 0.67 -0.69 19.55
N ALA A 98 0.16 -0.40 18.35
CA ALA A 98 0.67 0.73 17.56
C ALA A 98 0.17 2.06 18.11
N ASP A 99 1.00 3.09 17.97
CA ASP A 99 0.68 4.44 18.42
C ASP A 99 -0.31 5.15 17.51
N SER A 100 -0.50 4.66 16.29
CA SER A 100 -1.34 5.31 15.31
C SER A 100 -2.81 5.24 15.73
N LYS A 101 -3.50 6.37 15.60
CA LYS A 101 -4.95 6.44 15.89
C LYS A 101 -5.78 6.34 14.62
N LYS A 102 -5.12 6.27 13.46
CA LYS A 102 -5.79 6.18 12.16
C LYS A 102 -5.44 4.86 11.50
N LEU A 103 -5.49 3.79 12.27
CA LEU A 103 -5.07 2.45 11.84
C LEU A 103 -6.27 1.51 11.82
N THR A 104 -6.48 0.84 10.70
CA THR A 104 -7.57 -0.11 10.51
C THR A 104 -7.01 -1.42 9.99
N TYR A 105 -7.44 -2.53 10.58
CA TYR A 105 -7.08 -3.88 10.11
C TYR A 105 -8.22 -4.44 9.27
N PHE A 106 -7.90 -5.12 8.18
CA PHE A 106 -8.87 -5.92 7.43
C PHE A 106 -8.28 -7.29 7.12
N GLN A 107 -9.13 -8.30 6.99
CA GLN A 107 -8.68 -9.68 6.84
C GLN A 107 -8.77 -10.12 5.38
N GLY A 108 -7.75 -9.81 4.60
CA GLY A 108 -7.60 -10.31 3.25
C GLY A 108 -8.62 -9.76 2.25
N ILE A 109 -8.65 -10.40 1.08
CA ILE A 109 -9.40 -9.89 -0.06
C ILE A 109 -10.92 -9.93 0.16
N THR A 110 -11.42 -10.90 0.91
CA THR A 110 -12.86 -11.01 1.16
C THR A 110 -13.39 -9.92 2.09
N ASP A 111 -12.51 -9.31 2.86
CA ASP A 111 -12.83 -8.28 3.84
C ASP A 111 -12.35 -6.90 3.39
N PHE A 112 -11.83 -6.79 2.18
CA PHE A 112 -11.24 -5.58 1.65
C PHE A 112 -12.32 -4.49 1.50
N PRO A 113 -12.16 -3.33 2.17
CA PRO A 113 -13.21 -2.29 2.16
C PRO A 113 -13.17 -1.47 0.87
N LYS A 114 -13.50 -2.10 -0.22
CA LYS A 114 -13.41 -1.55 -1.56
C LYS A 114 -14.18 -0.25 -1.73
N ASP A 115 -15.39 -0.17 -1.17
CA ASP A 115 -16.22 1.02 -1.32
C ASP A 115 -15.58 2.24 -0.67
N ILE A 116 -14.89 2.05 0.46
CA ILE A 116 -14.17 3.13 1.13
C ILE A 116 -13.05 3.66 0.20
N PHE A 117 -12.31 2.75 -0.40
CA PHE A 117 -11.19 3.15 -1.26
C PHE A 117 -11.64 3.80 -2.56
N VAL A 118 -12.73 3.31 -3.13
CA VAL A 118 -13.30 3.96 -4.33
C VAL A 118 -13.73 5.39 -3.99
N LYS A 119 -14.36 5.57 -2.84
CA LYS A 119 -14.77 6.91 -2.40
C LYS A 119 -13.56 7.83 -2.23
N LEU A 120 -12.51 7.33 -1.60
CA LEU A 120 -11.29 8.13 -1.39
C LEU A 120 -10.65 8.52 -2.72
N LEU A 121 -10.60 7.60 -3.68
CA LEU A 121 -10.09 7.91 -5.01
C LEU A 121 -10.93 8.97 -5.70
N LYS A 122 -12.25 8.90 -5.57
CA LYS A 122 -13.14 9.91 -6.15
C LYS A 122 -12.95 11.28 -5.50
N GLU A 123 -12.47 11.31 -4.27
CA GLU A 123 -12.15 12.56 -3.57
C GLU A 123 -10.76 13.08 -3.90
N GLY A 124 -10.03 12.41 -4.79
CA GLY A 124 -8.71 12.85 -5.21
C GLY A 124 -7.57 12.36 -4.35
N LYS A 125 -7.82 11.41 -3.46
CA LYS A 125 -6.75 10.88 -2.61
C LYS A 125 -5.89 9.87 -3.34
N ASN A 126 -4.69 9.66 -2.84
CA ASN A 126 -3.77 8.65 -3.35
C ASN A 126 -3.85 7.42 -2.45
N LEU A 127 -3.81 6.24 -3.06
CA LEU A 127 -3.78 4.97 -2.34
C LEU A 127 -2.44 4.30 -2.61
N TYR A 128 -1.64 4.10 -1.56
CA TYR A 128 -0.31 3.52 -1.66
C TYR A 128 -0.38 2.07 -1.16
N PHE A 129 0.04 1.13 -2.01
CA PHE A 129 -0.03 -0.30 -1.71
C PHE A 129 1.38 -0.89 -1.64
N LYS A 130 1.70 -1.56 -0.53
CA LYS A 130 2.99 -2.23 -0.39
C LYS A 130 2.88 -3.41 0.59
N GLY A 131 3.63 -4.46 0.29
CA GLY A 131 3.72 -5.65 1.13
C GLY A 131 4.73 -6.60 0.52
N SER A 132 5.03 -7.69 1.20
CA SER A 132 5.92 -8.72 0.66
C SER A 132 5.27 -9.43 -0.52
N ARG A 133 6.05 -10.18 -1.28
CA ARG A 133 5.51 -10.96 -2.40
C ARG A 133 4.41 -11.92 -1.96
N SER A 134 4.57 -12.52 -0.78
CA SER A 134 3.55 -13.45 -0.27
C SER A 134 2.26 -12.76 0.13
N SER A 135 2.28 -11.45 0.37
CA SER A 135 1.08 -10.68 0.69
C SER A 135 0.18 -10.46 -0.54
N LYS A 136 0.73 -10.56 -1.73
CA LYS A 136 -0.01 -10.43 -2.99
C LYS A 136 -0.87 -9.17 -3.04
N MET A 137 -0.26 -8.04 -2.66
CA MET A 137 -0.98 -6.77 -2.57
C MET A 137 -1.51 -6.30 -3.91
N GLU A 138 -0.94 -6.77 -5.01
CA GLU A 138 -1.44 -6.45 -6.36
C GLU A 138 -2.88 -6.92 -6.56
N ASN A 139 -3.33 -7.95 -5.82
CA ASN A 139 -4.72 -8.42 -5.93
C ASN A 139 -5.73 -7.36 -5.51
N TYR A 140 -5.36 -6.52 -4.54
CA TYR A 140 -6.24 -5.45 -4.08
C TYR A 140 -6.34 -4.35 -5.13
N ILE A 141 -5.23 -4.05 -5.80
CA ILE A 141 -5.21 -3.08 -6.89
C ILE A 141 -6.10 -3.56 -8.04
N GLU A 142 -5.98 -4.85 -8.39
CA GLU A 142 -6.82 -5.43 -9.45
C GLU A 142 -8.30 -5.34 -9.10
N ALA A 143 -8.63 -5.58 -7.84
CA ALA A 143 -10.02 -5.49 -7.39
C ALA A 143 -10.59 -4.09 -7.58
N LEU A 144 -9.78 -3.06 -7.41
CA LEU A 144 -10.21 -1.68 -7.62
C LEU A 144 -10.34 -1.33 -9.10
N ILE A 145 -9.40 -1.79 -9.92
CA ILE A 145 -9.36 -1.45 -11.35
C ILE A 145 -10.45 -2.17 -12.12
N ASN A 146 -10.70 -3.42 -11.78
CA ASN A 146 -11.63 -4.28 -12.52
C ASN A 146 -13.06 -4.25 -12.01
N ASP A 147 -13.40 -3.23 -11.28
CA ASP A 147 -14.74 -3.07 -10.72
C ASP A 147 -15.76 -2.68 -11.79
#